data_b9b7718d6a6a69ccaa1fb534e314a4dc
#
_entry.id   b9b7718d6a6a69ccaa1fb534e314a4dc
#
_cell.length_a   1.000
_cell.length_b   1.000
_cell.length_c   1.000
_cell.angle_alpha   90.00
_cell.angle_beta   90.00
_cell.angle_gamma   90.00
#
_symmetry.space_group_name_H-M   'P 1'
#
loop_
_entity.id
_entity.type
_entity.pdbx_description
1 polymer ?
#
loop_
_entity_poly.entity_id
_entity_poly.type
_entity_poly.pdbx_seq_one_letter_code
_entity_poly.pdbx_strand_id
1 'polypeptide(L)'
;MLNITLKQIETFVWLAALRSFRRVGEQMNTTQPNVSARISALEAALNLRLFDRDAGSVVLTDQGKALLPIAEQMLQGAEALLRASDRTRERSVLRLGVAETVAQTWLHRFLKASAQRHPHVMIELTVDITANLQRSLMERSLDLGFLNGPISDLTVTNLPLGTVPLVWVASPVIARDLPKRVTAKDLSRYPILTHARNTRPYAEVIDYFKRKSSRLDLPVSSSNLAVCLDMAVEGLGIATLRMN
;
A
#
# COMPACT_ATOMS: atom_id res chain seq x y z
N MET A 1 -24.46 31.82 -4.57
CA MET A 1 -24.46 30.71 -3.58
C MET A 1 -23.68 29.55 -4.15
N LEU A 2 -22.80 28.93 -3.35
CA LEU A 2 -22.13 27.70 -3.75
C LEU A 2 -23.15 26.58 -3.91
N ASN A 3 -23.37 26.11 -5.13
CA ASN A 3 -24.36 25.10 -5.45
C ASN A 3 -23.73 23.70 -5.60
N ILE A 4 -22.75 23.41 -4.73
CA ILE A 4 -21.97 22.17 -4.72
C ILE A 4 -22.20 21.47 -3.38
N THR A 5 -22.47 20.17 -3.40
CA THR A 5 -22.69 19.35 -2.21
C THR A 5 -21.49 18.44 -1.94
N LEU A 6 -21.23 18.09 -0.67
CA LEU A 6 -20.20 17.12 -0.30
C LEU A 6 -20.42 15.76 -0.97
N LYS A 7 -21.68 15.35 -1.18
CA LYS A 7 -21.98 14.09 -1.91
C LYS A 7 -21.56 14.13 -3.38
N GLN A 8 -21.62 15.27 -4.04
CA GLN A 8 -21.09 15.42 -5.40
C GLN A 8 -19.56 15.35 -5.41
N ILE A 9 -18.92 16.04 -4.47
CA ILE A 9 -17.44 15.99 -4.30
C ILE A 9 -16.98 14.55 -4.02
N GLU A 10 -17.63 13.86 -3.10
CA GLU A 10 -17.34 12.47 -2.77
C GLU A 10 -17.50 11.55 -3.99
N THR A 11 -18.60 11.73 -4.75
CA THR A 11 -18.82 10.97 -5.99
C THR A 11 -17.73 11.22 -7.03
N PHE A 12 -17.24 12.46 -7.15
CA PHE A 12 -16.16 12.83 -8.05
C PHE A 12 -14.85 12.12 -7.67
N VAL A 13 -14.46 12.15 -6.40
CA VAL A 13 -13.24 11.50 -5.90
C VAL A 13 -13.33 9.98 -6.09
N TRP A 14 -14.47 9.34 -5.75
CA TRP A 14 -14.65 7.91 -5.99
C TRP A 14 -14.61 7.54 -7.47
N LEU A 15 -15.19 8.35 -8.35
CA LEU A 15 -15.17 8.07 -9.78
C LEU A 15 -13.76 8.22 -10.37
N ALA A 16 -12.97 9.17 -9.90
CA ALA A 16 -11.57 9.31 -10.27
C ALA A 16 -10.75 8.06 -9.88
N ALA A 17 -10.99 7.51 -8.68
CA ALA A 17 -10.28 6.34 -8.17
C ALA A 17 -10.74 5.03 -8.87
N LEU A 18 -12.04 4.78 -8.95
CA LEU A 18 -12.58 3.50 -9.41
C LEU A 18 -12.78 3.43 -10.93
N ARG A 19 -12.80 4.57 -11.64
CA ARG A 19 -12.98 4.71 -13.10
C ARG A 19 -14.19 3.94 -13.65
N SER A 20 -15.22 3.77 -12.83
CA SER A 20 -16.43 3.00 -13.18
C SER A 20 -17.63 3.51 -12.41
N PHE A 21 -18.62 4.04 -13.12
CA PHE A 21 -19.87 4.51 -12.55
C PHE A 21 -20.62 3.43 -11.76
N ARG A 22 -20.60 2.18 -12.24
CA ARG A 22 -21.21 1.05 -11.56
C ARG A 22 -20.52 0.76 -10.22
N ARG A 23 -19.17 0.65 -10.21
CA ARG A 23 -18.41 0.38 -8.98
C ARG A 23 -18.57 1.50 -7.96
N VAL A 24 -18.67 2.75 -8.41
CA VAL A 24 -18.96 3.88 -7.51
C VAL A 24 -20.36 3.76 -6.92
N GLY A 25 -21.34 3.32 -7.71
CA GLY A 25 -22.70 3.05 -7.21
C GLY A 25 -22.71 2.00 -6.10
N GLU A 26 -22.00 0.89 -6.32
CA GLU A 26 -21.82 -0.19 -5.34
C GLU A 26 -21.12 0.34 -4.06
N GLN A 27 -20.02 1.07 -4.22
CA GLN A 27 -19.22 1.64 -3.11
C GLN A 27 -20.00 2.67 -2.27
N MET A 28 -20.84 3.48 -2.89
CA MET A 28 -21.61 4.53 -2.23
C MET A 28 -23.05 4.10 -1.86
N ASN A 29 -23.35 2.81 -1.95
CA ASN A 29 -24.71 2.26 -1.74
C ASN A 29 -25.79 3.04 -2.50
N THR A 30 -25.54 3.31 -3.78
CA THR A 30 -26.45 4.04 -4.67
C THR A 30 -26.48 3.42 -6.08
N THR A 31 -27.33 3.96 -6.96
CA THR A 31 -27.44 3.46 -8.32
C THR A 31 -26.48 4.19 -9.28
N GLN A 32 -26.08 3.52 -10.37
CA GLN A 32 -25.26 4.13 -11.42
C GLN A 32 -25.90 5.42 -12.00
N PRO A 33 -27.22 5.50 -12.28
CA PRO A 33 -27.85 6.75 -12.71
C PRO A 33 -27.68 7.90 -11.71
N ASN A 34 -27.78 7.63 -10.41
CA ASN A 34 -27.56 8.64 -9.37
C ASN A 34 -26.10 9.13 -9.35
N VAL A 35 -25.12 8.24 -9.53
CA VAL A 35 -23.70 8.62 -9.67
C VAL A 35 -23.54 9.55 -10.88
N SER A 36 -24.10 9.18 -12.05
CA SER A 36 -24.04 9.99 -13.26
C SER A 36 -24.69 11.36 -13.07
N ALA A 37 -25.86 11.41 -12.44
CA ALA A 37 -26.56 12.66 -12.15
C ALA A 37 -25.74 13.58 -11.23
N ARG A 38 -25.10 13.04 -10.17
CA ARG A 38 -24.26 13.81 -9.27
C ARG A 38 -23.03 14.40 -9.98
N ILE A 39 -22.37 13.64 -10.84
CA ILE A 39 -21.24 14.12 -11.62
C ILE A 39 -21.70 15.20 -12.59
N SER A 40 -22.76 14.98 -13.35
CA SER A 40 -23.29 15.97 -14.29
C SER A 40 -23.70 17.28 -13.59
N ALA A 41 -24.30 17.19 -12.40
CA ALA A 41 -24.65 18.36 -11.61
C ALA A 41 -23.41 19.12 -11.09
N LEU A 42 -22.35 18.40 -10.71
CA LEU A 42 -21.08 19.02 -10.31
C LEU A 42 -20.40 19.72 -11.50
N GLU A 43 -20.32 19.04 -12.65
CA GLU A 43 -19.78 19.62 -13.90
C GLU A 43 -20.53 20.87 -14.33
N ALA A 44 -21.85 20.84 -14.24
CA ALA A 44 -22.70 21.99 -14.52
C ALA A 44 -22.47 23.15 -13.53
N ALA A 45 -22.35 22.85 -12.22
CA ALA A 45 -22.08 23.88 -11.21
C ALA A 45 -20.71 24.54 -11.37
N LEU A 46 -19.71 23.78 -11.86
CA LEU A 46 -18.37 24.27 -12.12
C LEU A 46 -18.21 24.87 -13.54
N ASN A 47 -19.18 24.66 -14.42
CA ASN A 47 -19.12 24.99 -15.85
C ASN A 47 -17.89 24.40 -16.55
N LEU A 48 -17.50 23.16 -16.19
CA LEU A 48 -16.40 22.42 -16.81
C LEU A 48 -16.73 20.93 -16.89
N ARG A 49 -15.97 20.18 -17.72
CA ARG A 49 -15.99 18.74 -17.71
C ARG A 49 -14.86 18.21 -16.83
N LEU A 50 -15.19 17.27 -15.96
CA LEU A 50 -14.25 16.60 -15.07
C LEU A 50 -13.77 15.27 -15.64
N PHE A 51 -14.61 14.63 -16.47
CA PHE A 51 -14.32 13.34 -17.09
C PHE A 51 -14.55 13.36 -18.59
N ASP A 52 -13.65 12.73 -19.34
CA ASP A 52 -13.86 12.31 -20.71
C ASP A 52 -14.53 10.94 -20.72
N ARG A 53 -15.54 10.81 -21.58
CA ARG A 53 -16.36 9.60 -21.74
C ARG A 53 -16.13 8.99 -23.12
N ASP A 54 -14.86 8.64 -23.43
CA ASP A 54 -14.57 7.97 -24.68
C ASP A 54 -14.74 6.46 -24.56
N ALA A 55 -15.47 5.86 -25.51
CA ALA A 55 -15.57 4.45 -25.86
C ALA A 55 -15.28 3.43 -24.72
N GLY A 56 -15.95 3.57 -23.55
CA GLY A 56 -15.89 2.58 -22.49
C GLY A 56 -14.87 2.85 -21.35
N SER A 57 -14.09 3.93 -21.40
CA SER A 57 -13.20 4.35 -20.32
C SER A 57 -13.65 5.69 -19.69
N VAL A 58 -13.53 5.77 -18.36
CA VAL A 58 -13.75 7.00 -17.60
C VAL A 58 -12.40 7.56 -17.20
N VAL A 59 -11.99 8.66 -17.84
CA VAL A 59 -10.68 9.28 -17.63
C VAL A 59 -10.88 10.74 -17.20
N LEU A 60 -10.07 11.21 -16.26
CA LEU A 60 -10.08 12.61 -15.85
C LEU A 60 -9.60 13.52 -16.98
N THR A 61 -10.31 14.61 -17.22
CA THR A 61 -9.81 15.74 -18.01
C THR A 61 -8.64 16.42 -17.28
N ASP A 62 -7.95 17.36 -17.93
CA ASP A 62 -6.89 18.13 -17.25
C ASP A 62 -7.46 19.03 -16.14
N GLN A 63 -8.68 19.57 -16.32
CA GLN A 63 -9.41 20.28 -15.28
C GLN A 63 -9.77 19.34 -14.12
N GLY A 64 -10.24 18.11 -14.43
CA GLY A 64 -10.51 17.09 -13.42
C GLY A 64 -9.27 16.74 -12.60
N LYS A 65 -8.12 16.56 -13.24
CA LYS A 65 -6.84 16.31 -12.55
C LYS A 65 -6.43 17.47 -11.64
N ALA A 66 -6.62 18.72 -12.09
CA ALA A 66 -6.29 19.91 -11.31
C ALA A 66 -7.21 20.10 -10.10
N LEU A 67 -8.49 19.72 -10.21
CA LEU A 67 -9.49 19.90 -9.15
C LEU A 67 -9.54 18.72 -8.16
N LEU A 68 -9.04 17.54 -8.52
CA LEU A 68 -9.07 16.36 -7.66
C LEU A 68 -8.40 16.60 -6.29
N PRO A 69 -7.18 17.16 -6.18
CA PRO A 69 -6.57 17.45 -4.87
C PRO A 69 -7.40 18.41 -4.01
N ILE A 70 -8.07 19.39 -4.62
CA ILE A 70 -8.94 20.33 -3.91
C ILE A 70 -10.17 19.62 -3.38
N ALA A 71 -10.79 18.75 -4.19
CA ALA A 71 -11.94 17.94 -3.79
C ALA A 71 -11.60 17.01 -2.61
N GLU A 72 -10.42 16.40 -2.63
CA GLU A 72 -9.92 15.56 -1.54
C GLU A 72 -9.71 16.36 -0.24
N GLN A 73 -9.13 17.57 -0.33
CA GLN A 73 -8.97 18.46 0.82
C GLN A 73 -10.32 18.86 1.41
N MET A 74 -11.34 19.12 0.59
CA MET A 74 -12.68 19.43 1.06
C MET A 74 -13.30 18.27 1.85
N LEU A 75 -13.14 17.04 1.38
CA LEU A 75 -13.61 15.85 2.10
C LEU A 75 -12.86 15.66 3.42
N GLN A 76 -11.53 15.83 3.42
CA GLN A 76 -10.73 15.80 4.64
C GLN A 76 -11.18 16.84 5.66
N GLY A 77 -11.50 18.06 5.21
CA GLY A 77 -12.07 19.12 6.05
C GLY A 77 -13.43 18.74 6.65
N ALA A 78 -14.32 18.15 5.84
CA ALA A 78 -15.60 17.67 6.31
C ALA A 78 -15.48 16.53 7.32
N GLU A 79 -14.58 15.58 7.09
CA GLU A 79 -14.27 14.52 8.06
C GLU A 79 -13.65 15.07 9.35
N ALA A 80 -12.77 16.09 9.26
CA ALA A 80 -12.20 16.75 10.43
C ALA A 80 -13.30 17.46 11.26
N LEU A 81 -14.27 18.10 10.60
CA LEU A 81 -15.42 18.69 11.26
C LEU A 81 -16.27 17.66 12.01
N LEU A 82 -16.54 16.50 11.38
CA LEU A 82 -17.26 15.39 12.00
C LEU A 82 -16.48 14.85 13.21
N ARG A 83 -15.17 14.66 13.07
CA ARG A 83 -14.31 14.24 14.19
C ARG A 83 -14.31 15.26 15.34
N ALA A 84 -14.25 16.55 15.03
CA ALA A 84 -14.26 17.61 16.04
C ALA A 84 -15.62 17.74 16.77
N SER A 85 -16.73 17.37 16.11
CA SER A 85 -18.08 17.41 16.68
C SER A 85 -18.38 16.20 17.57
N ASP A 86 -17.69 15.09 17.35
CA ASP A 86 -17.92 13.82 18.07
C ASP A 86 -17.15 13.81 19.40
N ARG A 87 -17.64 14.59 20.38
CA ARG A 87 -17.11 14.64 21.74
C ARG A 87 -17.22 13.32 22.53
N THR A 88 -17.93 12.33 22.00
CA THR A 88 -18.16 11.03 22.64
C THR A 88 -17.13 9.97 22.23
N ARG A 89 -16.32 10.20 21.19
CA ARG A 89 -15.25 9.30 20.78
C ARG A 89 -14.00 9.55 21.62
N GLU A 90 -13.97 8.98 22.82
CA GLU A 90 -12.77 8.90 23.66
C GLU A 90 -11.62 8.12 22.99
N ARG A 91 -11.88 7.39 21.90
CA ARG A 91 -10.87 6.61 21.18
C ARG A 91 -11.03 6.81 19.67
N SER A 92 -10.00 7.35 19.04
CA SER A 92 -9.87 7.36 17.58
C SER A 92 -9.32 6.01 17.11
N VAL A 93 -9.83 5.46 16.02
CA VAL A 93 -9.31 4.23 15.40
C VAL A 93 -8.45 4.61 14.21
N LEU A 94 -7.20 4.12 14.19
CA LEU A 94 -6.28 4.20 13.05
C LEU A 94 -6.17 2.81 12.41
N ARG A 95 -6.67 2.66 11.20
CA ARG A 95 -6.53 1.44 10.40
C ARG A 95 -5.19 1.46 9.67
N LEU A 96 -4.24 0.71 10.22
CA LEU A 96 -2.85 0.69 9.78
C LEU A 96 -2.53 -0.57 8.99
N GLY A 97 -2.18 -0.41 7.71
CA GLY A 97 -1.65 -1.48 6.87
C GLY A 97 -0.12 -1.53 6.93
N VAL A 98 0.47 -2.70 7.07
CA VAL A 98 1.91 -2.84 7.21
C VAL A 98 2.43 -3.99 6.36
N ALA A 99 3.42 -3.71 5.50
CA ALA A 99 4.11 -4.76 4.78
C ALA A 99 4.89 -5.65 5.76
N GLU A 100 4.92 -6.96 5.51
CA GLU A 100 5.53 -7.93 6.41
C GLU A 100 6.98 -7.59 6.77
N THR A 101 7.74 -7.07 5.83
CA THR A 101 9.13 -6.61 6.08
C THR A 101 9.23 -5.52 7.14
N VAL A 102 8.23 -4.64 7.23
CA VAL A 102 8.15 -3.61 8.26
C VAL A 102 7.68 -4.21 9.58
N ALA A 103 6.72 -5.13 9.53
CA ALA A 103 6.20 -5.82 10.70
C ALA A 103 7.30 -6.56 11.47
N GLN A 104 8.24 -7.19 10.75
CA GLN A 104 9.36 -7.93 11.32
C GLN A 104 10.53 -7.05 11.80
N THR A 105 10.53 -5.74 11.50
CA THR A 105 11.64 -4.86 11.84
C THR A 105 11.30 -3.90 12.97
N TRP A 106 10.71 -2.76 12.68
CA TRP A 106 10.54 -1.65 13.61
C TRP A 106 9.10 -1.38 14.05
N LEU A 107 8.11 -2.11 13.53
CA LEU A 107 6.68 -1.89 13.85
C LEU A 107 6.42 -1.88 15.35
N HIS A 108 6.96 -2.85 16.10
CA HIS A 108 6.74 -2.94 17.56
C HIS A 108 7.23 -1.69 18.31
N ARG A 109 8.35 -1.08 17.86
CA ARG A 109 8.86 0.18 18.44
C ARG A 109 7.92 1.34 18.11
N PHE A 110 7.41 1.39 16.89
CA PHE A 110 6.42 2.37 16.47
C PHE A 110 5.14 2.26 17.31
N LEU A 111 4.57 1.05 17.43
CA LEU A 111 3.35 0.82 18.22
C LEU A 111 3.52 1.24 19.69
N LYS A 112 4.66 0.90 20.29
CA LYS A 112 5.00 1.33 21.67
C LYS A 112 5.08 2.85 21.79
N ALA A 113 5.75 3.51 20.86
CA ALA A 113 5.87 4.98 20.85
C ALA A 113 4.52 5.66 20.60
N SER A 114 3.70 5.10 19.70
CA SER A 114 2.34 5.58 19.41
C SER A 114 1.44 5.47 20.63
N ALA A 115 1.43 4.34 21.32
CA ALA A 115 0.64 4.14 22.53
C ALA A 115 1.02 5.12 23.66
N GLN A 116 2.31 5.48 23.75
CA GLN A 116 2.78 6.47 24.75
C GLN A 116 2.38 7.90 24.38
N ARG A 117 2.46 8.28 23.09
CA ARG A 117 2.17 9.65 22.64
C ARG A 117 0.71 9.91 22.37
N HIS A 118 -0.04 8.87 21.98
CA HIS A 118 -1.43 8.95 21.56
C HIS A 118 -2.27 7.83 22.21
N PRO A 119 -2.41 7.80 23.56
CA PRO A 119 -3.07 6.71 24.29
C PRO A 119 -4.56 6.55 23.96
N HIS A 120 -5.17 7.58 23.38
CA HIS A 120 -6.56 7.59 22.92
C HIS A 120 -6.75 7.04 21.50
N VAL A 121 -5.65 6.72 20.78
CA VAL A 121 -5.72 6.14 19.44
C VAL A 121 -5.62 4.63 19.54
N MET A 122 -6.66 3.95 19.12
CA MET A 122 -6.67 2.50 18.92
C MET A 122 -6.14 2.18 17.52
N ILE A 123 -5.18 1.28 17.42
CA ILE A 123 -4.63 0.85 16.12
C ILE A 123 -5.23 -0.49 15.73
N GLU A 124 -5.95 -0.53 14.61
CA GLU A 124 -6.32 -1.76 13.91
C GLU A 124 -5.24 -2.09 12.89
N LEU A 125 -4.53 -3.20 13.11
CA LEU A 125 -3.36 -3.58 12.31
C LEU A 125 -3.72 -4.64 11.29
N THR A 126 -3.40 -4.38 10.02
CA THR A 126 -3.43 -5.34 8.92
C THR A 126 -2.01 -5.58 8.40
N VAL A 127 -1.55 -6.84 8.41
CA VAL A 127 -0.25 -7.21 7.82
C VAL A 127 -0.50 -7.98 6.53
N ASP A 128 0.03 -7.47 5.40
CA ASP A 128 -0.17 -8.08 4.09
C ASP A 128 0.95 -7.67 3.11
N ILE A 129 0.91 -8.18 1.89
CA ILE A 129 1.79 -7.74 0.81
C ILE A 129 1.40 -6.33 0.33
N THR A 130 2.39 -5.58 -0.16
CA THR A 130 2.19 -4.19 -0.62
C THR A 130 1.04 -4.03 -1.63
N ALA A 131 0.85 -4.97 -2.55
CA ALA A 131 -0.20 -4.89 -3.57
C ALA A 131 -1.63 -4.92 -2.97
N ASN A 132 -1.86 -5.74 -1.93
CA ASN A 132 -3.15 -5.80 -1.25
C ASN A 132 -3.37 -4.54 -0.39
N LEU A 133 -2.36 -4.13 0.37
CA LEU A 133 -2.41 -2.91 1.17
C LEU A 133 -2.62 -1.65 0.33
N GLN A 134 -2.00 -1.58 -0.86
CA GLN A 134 -2.25 -0.50 -1.81
C GLN A 134 -3.72 -0.44 -2.21
N ARG A 135 -4.33 -1.59 -2.55
CA ARG A 135 -5.76 -1.66 -2.87
C ARG A 135 -6.61 -1.17 -1.70
N SER A 136 -6.32 -1.64 -0.49
CA SER A 136 -7.04 -1.26 0.72
C SER A 136 -6.92 0.24 1.04
N LEU A 137 -5.78 0.88 0.76
CA LEU A 137 -5.63 2.34 0.85
C LEU A 137 -6.49 3.06 -0.18
N MET A 138 -6.49 2.60 -1.43
CA MET A 138 -7.31 3.19 -2.50
C MET A 138 -8.80 3.03 -2.23
N GLU A 139 -9.22 1.90 -1.63
CA GLU A 139 -10.60 1.62 -1.19
C GLU A 139 -10.94 2.30 0.14
N ARG A 140 -10.01 3.06 0.74
CA ARG A 140 -10.16 3.75 2.04
C ARG A 140 -10.54 2.82 3.20
N SER A 141 -10.24 1.54 3.07
CA SER A 141 -10.36 0.57 4.17
C SER A 141 -9.16 0.64 5.14
N LEU A 142 -8.07 1.28 4.72
CA LEU A 142 -6.91 1.67 5.53
C LEU A 142 -6.75 3.19 5.52
N ASP A 143 -6.28 3.73 6.64
CA ASP A 143 -5.99 5.16 6.80
C ASP A 143 -4.51 5.47 6.54
N LEU A 144 -3.62 4.54 6.86
CA LEU A 144 -2.16 4.66 6.72
C LEU A 144 -1.55 3.32 6.31
N GLY A 145 -0.48 3.36 5.51
CA GLY A 145 0.26 2.17 5.11
C GLY A 145 1.78 2.32 5.24
N PHE A 146 2.45 1.36 5.87
CA PHE A 146 3.90 1.21 5.82
C PHE A 146 4.26 0.14 4.79
N LEU A 147 4.74 0.57 3.62
CA LEU A 147 4.83 -0.24 2.41
C LEU A 147 6.25 -0.29 1.84
N ASN A 148 6.50 -1.27 0.97
CA ASN A 148 7.74 -1.37 0.22
C ASN A 148 7.66 -0.59 -1.09
N GLY A 149 8.24 0.61 -1.11
CA GLY A 149 8.28 1.50 -2.27
C GLY A 149 7.06 2.42 -2.37
N PRO A 150 7.14 3.44 -3.23
CA PRO A 150 6.05 4.38 -3.42
C PRO A 150 4.87 3.73 -4.14
N ILE A 151 3.68 4.21 -3.84
CA ILE A 151 2.46 3.92 -4.61
C ILE A 151 2.34 4.98 -5.71
N SER A 152 2.25 4.55 -6.96
CA SER A 152 2.06 5.43 -8.11
C SER A 152 0.56 5.71 -8.31
N ASP A 153 -0.06 6.39 -7.35
CA ASP A 153 -1.45 6.80 -7.41
C ASP A 153 -1.60 8.21 -6.83
N LEU A 154 -2.38 9.06 -7.49
CA LEU A 154 -2.56 10.46 -7.11
C LEU A 154 -3.40 10.64 -5.83
N THR A 155 -4.13 9.62 -5.42
CA THR A 155 -4.97 9.65 -4.21
C THR A 155 -4.20 9.32 -2.94
N VAL A 156 -2.93 8.92 -3.07
CA VAL A 156 -2.08 8.53 -1.94
C VAL A 156 -0.86 9.43 -1.82
N THR A 157 -0.68 10.03 -0.66
CA THR A 157 0.55 10.79 -0.36
C THR A 157 1.65 9.85 0.11
N ASN A 158 2.77 9.83 -0.60
CA ASN A 158 3.94 9.03 -0.24
C ASN A 158 4.93 9.85 0.60
N LEU A 159 5.28 9.33 1.78
CA LEU A 159 6.32 9.87 2.65
C LEU A 159 7.49 8.88 2.71
N PRO A 160 8.68 9.21 2.20
CA PRO A 160 9.82 8.30 2.23
C PRO A 160 10.35 8.17 3.66
N LEU A 161 10.45 6.93 4.16
CA LEU A 161 10.98 6.63 5.49
C LEU A 161 12.45 6.16 5.45
N GLY A 162 13.01 5.97 4.25
CA GLY A 162 14.36 5.49 4.04
C GLY A 162 14.41 4.19 3.24
N THR A 163 15.60 3.60 3.17
CA THR A 163 15.85 2.33 2.47
C THR A 163 16.42 1.31 3.45
N VAL A 164 15.89 0.09 3.37
CA VAL A 164 16.36 -1.04 4.19
C VAL A 164 17.03 -2.04 3.27
N PRO A 165 18.32 -2.35 3.47
CA PRO A 165 19.04 -3.27 2.58
C PRO A 165 18.48 -4.69 2.67
N LEU A 166 18.49 -5.39 1.53
CA LEU A 166 18.25 -6.83 1.49
C LEU A 166 19.54 -7.56 1.81
N VAL A 167 19.52 -8.43 2.80
CA VAL A 167 20.67 -9.22 3.24
C VAL A 167 20.40 -10.71 3.10
N TRP A 168 21.48 -11.49 3.01
CA TRP A 168 21.44 -12.94 2.99
C TRP A 168 21.65 -13.49 4.39
N VAL A 169 20.80 -14.45 4.78
CA VAL A 169 20.85 -15.10 6.09
C VAL A 169 20.88 -16.62 5.89
N ALA A 170 21.80 -17.28 6.56
CA ALA A 170 21.97 -18.73 6.52
C ALA A 170 22.22 -19.29 7.91
N SER A 171 21.92 -20.57 8.12
CA SER A 171 22.33 -21.26 9.34
C SER A 171 23.86 -21.30 9.47
N PRO A 172 24.40 -21.43 10.69
CA PRO A 172 25.83 -21.59 10.92
C PRO A 172 26.45 -22.76 10.15
N VAL A 173 25.67 -23.81 9.88
CA VAL A 173 26.11 -24.98 9.11
C VAL A 173 26.40 -24.59 7.67
N ILE A 174 25.43 -23.95 6.97
CA ILE A 174 25.62 -23.46 5.60
C ILE A 174 26.70 -22.37 5.56
N ALA A 175 26.73 -21.47 6.54
CA ALA A 175 27.66 -20.36 6.58
C ALA A 175 29.14 -20.82 6.67
N ARG A 176 29.43 -21.95 7.30
CA ARG A 176 30.79 -22.54 7.36
C ARG A 176 31.33 -22.98 5.99
N ASP A 177 30.44 -23.39 5.08
CA ASP A 177 30.78 -23.87 3.75
C ASP A 177 30.89 -22.72 2.73
N LEU A 178 30.51 -21.50 3.13
CA LEU A 178 30.58 -20.32 2.28
C LEU A 178 31.92 -19.58 2.44
N PRO A 179 32.47 -19.02 1.35
CA PRO A 179 33.71 -18.22 1.44
C PRO A 179 33.44 -16.91 2.21
N LYS A 180 34.50 -16.32 2.77
CA LYS A 180 34.41 -15.00 3.46
C LYS A 180 33.74 -13.91 2.60
N ARG A 181 33.94 -13.97 1.28
CA ARG A 181 33.30 -13.08 0.30
C ARG A 181 32.36 -13.90 -0.57
N VAL A 182 31.10 -13.89 -0.22
CA VAL A 182 30.06 -14.68 -0.89
C VAL A 182 29.68 -14.04 -2.23
N THR A 183 29.60 -14.84 -3.28
CA THR A 183 29.17 -14.45 -4.63
C THR A 183 27.81 -15.03 -4.97
N ALA A 184 27.17 -14.55 -6.05
CA ALA A 184 25.93 -15.14 -6.54
C ALA A 184 26.06 -16.63 -6.90
N LYS A 185 27.26 -17.04 -7.40
CA LYS A 185 27.56 -18.44 -7.72
C LYS A 185 27.63 -19.31 -6.47
N ASP A 186 28.10 -18.79 -5.35
CA ASP A 186 28.15 -19.53 -4.09
C ASP A 186 26.74 -19.67 -3.51
N LEU A 187 25.94 -18.60 -3.57
CA LEU A 187 24.54 -18.62 -3.14
C LEU A 187 23.70 -19.59 -3.98
N SER A 188 23.92 -19.64 -5.30
CA SER A 188 23.14 -20.52 -6.20
C SER A 188 23.34 -22.02 -5.98
N ARG A 189 24.29 -22.41 -5.13
CA ARG A 189 24.51 -23.81 -4.71
C ARG A 189 23.48 -24.28 -3.67
N TYR A 190 22.73 -23.36 -3.09
CA TYR A 190 21.74 -23.64 -2.05
C TYR A 190 20.35 -23.16 -2.48
N PRO A 191 19.28 -23.78 -1.97
CA PRO A 191 17.94 -23.24 -2.13
C PRO A 191 17.87 -21.80 -1.58
N ILE A 192 17.24 -20.90 -2.33
CA ILE A 192 17.06 -19.51 -1.89
C ILE A 192 15.63 -19.38 -1.34
N LEU A 193 15.50 -19.02 -0.09
CA LEU A 193 14.24 -18.82 0.62
C LEU A 193 13.91 -17.32 0.54
N THR A 194 12.82 -16.97 -0.12
CA THR A 194 12.54 -15.57 -0.43
C THR A 194 11.06 -15.23 -0.33
N HIS A 195 10.74 -13.97 -0.53
CA HIS A 195 9.40 -13.42 -0.48
C HIS A 195 8.49 -13.98 -1.59
N ALA A 196 7.18 -13.77 -1.46
CA ALA A 196 6.20 -14.15 -2.48
C ALA A 196 6.52 -13.54 -3.85
N ARG A 197 6.20 -14.28 -4.92
CA ARG A 197 6.57 -13.93 -6.32
C ARG A 197 6.07 -12.55 -6.79
N ASN A 198 4.96 -12.08 -6.26
CA ASN A 198 4.34 -10.80 -6.61
C ASN A 198 4.83 -9.63 -5.72
N THR A 199 6.01 -9.77 -5.11
CA THR A 199 6.59 -8.73 -4.25
C THR A 199 7.86 -8.13 -4.85
N ARG A 200 8.12 -6.86 -4.50
CA ARG A 200 9.35 -6.18 -4.90
C ARG A 200 10.62 -6.87 -4.39
N PRO A 201 10.73 -7.35 -3.14
CA PRO A 201 11.89 -8.10 -2.68
C PRO A 201 12.17 -9.35 -3.51
N TYR A 202 11.14 -10.08 -3.95
CA TYR A 202 11.31 -11.21 -4.85
C TYR A 202 11.94 -10.78 -6.19
N ALA A 203 11.41 -9.72 -6.80
CA ALA A 203 11.95 -9.20 -8.05
C ALA A 203 13.43 -8.77 -7.91
N GLU A 204 13.78 -8.12 -6.80
CA GLU A 204 15.16 -7.71 -6.50
C GLU A 204 16.13 -8.91 -6.42
N VAL A 205 15.68 -10.02 -5.81
CA VAL A 205 16.46 -11.27 -5.75
C VAL A 205 16.67 -11.86 -7.15
N ILE A 206 15.60 -11.97 -7.94
CA ILE A 206 15.69 -12.48 -9.32
C ILE A 206 16.65 -11.61 -10.15
N ASP A 207 16.54 -10.30 -10.07
CA ASP A 207 17.39 -9.36 -10.81
C ASP A 207 18.85 -9.42 -10.35
N TYR A 208 19.10 -9.68 -9.06
CA TYR A 208 20.47 -9.88 -8.56
C TYR A 208 21.14 -11.07 -9.26
N PHE A 209 20.49 -12.22 -9.31
CA PHE A 209 21.05 -13.41 -9.96
C PHE A 209 21.17 -13.24 -11.48
N LYS A 210 20.16 -12.64 -12.14
CA LYS A 210 20.23 -12.33 -13.59
C LYS A 210 21.43 -11.46 -13.94
N ARG A 211 21.63 -10.36 -13.20
CA ARG A 211 22.78 -9.45 -13.42
C ARG A 211 24.14 -10.11 -13.19
N LYS A 212 24.21 -11.16 -12.41
CA LYS A 212 25.44 -11.92 -12.16
C LYS A 212 25.57 -13.15 -13.03
N SER A 213 24.71 -13.33 -14.03
CA SER A 213 24.68 -14.49 -14.94
C SER A 213 24.70 -15.83 -14.19
N SER A 214 24.12 -15.87 -13.00
CA SER A 214 24.03 -17.07 -12.17
C SER A 214 22.65 -17.68 -12.32
N ARG A 215 22.58 -19.01 -12.45
CA ARG A 215 21.33 -19.75 -12.48
C ARG A 215 20.76 -19.78 -11.06
N LEU A 216 19.51 -19.44 -10.92
CA LEU A 216 18.76 -19.59 -9.70
C LEU A 216 17.82 -20.78 -9.87
N ASP A 217 18.13 -21.91 -9.23
CA ASP A 217 17.18 -22.99 -9.08
C ASP A 217 16.15 -22.57 -8.06
N LEU A 218 14.90 -22.43 -8.54
CA LEU A 218 13.87 -21.67 -7.86
C LEU A 218 13.53 -22.24 -6.51
N PRO A 219 13.41 -21.36 -5.61
CA PRO A 219 13.37 -21.51 -4.19
C PRO A 219 11.94 -21.66 -3.68
N VAL A 220 11.85 -21.95 -2.43
CA VAL A 220 10.65 -21.79 -1.67
C VAL A 220 10.36 -20.29 -1.53
N SER A 221 9.30 -19.82 -2.16
CA SER A 221 8.80 -18.47 -1.97
C SER A 221 7.61 -18.49 -1.02
N SER A 222 7.62 -17.63 -0.02
CA SER A 222 6.54 -17.53 0.97
C SER A 222 6.05 -16.09 1.12
N SER A 223 4.77 -15.92 1.38
CA SER A 223 4.21 -14.65 1.85
C SER A 223 4.49 -14.41 3.34
N ASN A 224 4.96 -15.42 4.06
CA ASN A 224 5.32 -15.35 5.46
C ASN A 224 6.84 -15.44 5.63
N LEU A 225 7.44 -14.32 6.02
CA LEU A 225 8.88 -14.20 6.18
C LEU A 225 9.41 -15.02 7.36
N ALA A 226 8.63 -15.18 8.43
CA ALA A 226 9.02 -15.99 9.58
C ALA A 226 9.25 -17.45 9.16
N VAL A 227 8.39 -18.00 8.29
CA VAL A 227 8.57 -19.35 7.73
C VAL A 227 9.87 -19.47 6.95
N CYS A 228 10.24 -18.47 6.15
CA CYS A 228 11.52 -18.46 5.44
C CYS A 228 12.72 -18.45 6.41
N LEU A 229 12.58 -17.71 7.51
CA LEU A 229 13.61 -17.68 8.57
C LEU A 229 13.76 -19.00 9.28
N ASP A 230 12.66 -19.61 9.72
CA ASP A 230 12.67 -20.91 10.38
C ASP A 230 13.32 -21.98 9.49
N MET A 231 12.97 -21.98 8.20
CA MET A 231 13.59 -22.88 7.22
C MET A 231 15.11 -22.61 7.06
N ALA A 232 15.53 -21.34 7.12
CA ALA A 232 16.95 -21.00 7.04
C ALA A 232 17.70 -21.44 8.31
N VAL A 233 17.11 -21.30 9.48
CA VAL A 233 17.64 -21.79 10.77
C VAL A 233 17.84 -23.31 10.74
N GLU A 234 16.87 -24.04 10.22
CA GLU A 234 16.93 -25.49 10.03
C GLU A 234 17.90 -25.94 8.91
N GLY A 235 18.56 -25.01 8.22
CA GLY A 235 19.56 -25.31 7.20
C GLY A 235 18.96 -25.74 5.85
N LEU A 236 17.69 -25.48 5.59
CA LEU A 236 17.01 -25.85 4.34
C LEU A 236 17.38 -24.92 3.16
N GLY A 237 18.09 -23.84 3.43
CA GLY A 237 18.55 -22.89 2.40
C GLY A 237 19.05 -21.57 2.96
N ILE A 238 19.25 -20.60 2.06
CA ILE A 238 19.69 -19.25 2.38
C ILE A 238 18.50 -18.30 2.22
N ALA A 239 18.10 -17.61 3.29
CA ALA A 239 16.99 -16.67 3.27
C ALA A 239 17.43 -15.27 2.87
N THR A 240 16.49 -14.50 2.31
CA THR A 240 16.65 -13.06 2.09
C THR A 240 15.78 -12.27 3.06
N LEU A 241 16.40 -11.31 3.76
CA LEU A 241 15.75 -10.46 4.74
C LEU A 241 16.06 -8.99 4.49
N ARG A 242 15.18 -8.11 4.97
CA ARG A 242 15.50 -6.69 5.16
C ARG A 242 15.89 -6.48 6.61
N MET A 243 17.07 -5.93 6.84
CA MET A 243 17.58 -5.63 8.18
C MET A 243 17.90 -4.14 8.30
N ASN A 244 17.51 -3.57 9.45
CA ASN A 244 17.95 -2.25 9.91
C ASN A 244 19.26 -2.37 10.65
#